data_3d39c6ff935e916578160f3b32924603
#
_entry.id   3d39c6ff935e916578160f3b32924603
#
_cell.length_a   1.000
_cell.length_b   1.000
_cell.length_c   1.000
_cell.angle_alpha   90.00
_cell.angle_beta   90.00
_cell.angle_gamma   90.00
#
_symmetry.space_group_name_H-M   'P 1'
#
loop_
_entity.id
_entity.type
_entity.pdbx_description
1 polymer ?
#
loop_
_entity_poly.entity_id
_entity_poly.type
_entity_poly.pdbx_seq_one_letter_code
_entity_poly.pdbx_strand_id
1 'polypeptide(L)'
;MTRIKIFTLAFLLSSVAANAQTLNDAIKLTDNEQYDVADAAFHQLIQKEPANATNWFYLGENYWKSENMDSAKMSYEKGLQVDAANPFNLVGIGKALLETGKGIEARTNFDKALAASGSKTVAIQAEVAEAYIRSKFKDLNYATTLLNTAIKTDSKNPELFILLGDVYTEKNDGTNAAINYNKALELDKNSVKAIVRKGILYKQSTNYEGAAVEFENAISVDPNFAPAHRQLAETFFKQRKFEKAKEEYRKFLELSKNNVKARLRYASFLFLSENYADVLNELNQIGKVDSNDVNMMRLFAYTYHEIKDSVKATITINKVFEKVEEEKHTVLDNEYKGKIEAKNGQDSIGVVYLWKAYNLDSTKTDLLIDIANIYMRMKKYGDAEAAFSKRIENGKGLKSADYFNLGRASFFNKNYVVADSAYAKVTELQTSWPNGFLWRAKTNSMIDSTSSKGLAKPHYEKFIELAQADTANAPKYKSGLIESYRYLAVYYYKTEKKTDESKSYYRKILDLDPADKNALDAMRIFNAPPQPKK
;
A
#
# COMPACT_ATOMS: atom_id res chain seq x y z
N MET A 1 18.81 48.84 49.12
CA MET A 1 19.32 47.46 49.33
C MET A 1 18.16 46.52 49.15
N THR A 2 17.94 46.05 47.94
CA THR A 2 16.85 45.15 47.59
C THR A 2 17.44 43.79 47.20
N ARG A 3 17.21 42.78 48.06
CA ARG A 3 17.72 41.41 47.86
C ARG A 3 16.91 40.71 46.76
N ILE A 4 17.54 40.40 45.65
CA ILE A 4 17.02 39.51 44.61
C ILE A 4 17.13 38.07 45.14
N LYS A 5 15.98 37.43 45.37
CA LYS A 5 15.90 35.99 45.63
C LYS A 5 15.95 35.25 44.30
N ILE A 6 17.06 34.56 44.02
CA ILE A 6 17.21 33.62 42.92
C ILE A 6 16.47 32.35 43.35
N PHE A 7 15.33 32.06 42.70
CA PHE A 7 14.66 30.77 42.79
C PHE A 7 15.36 29.82 41.81
N THR A 8 16.21 28.97 42.35
CA THR A 8 16.72 27.81 41.63
C THR A 8 15.60 26.79 41.51
N LEU A 9 14.95 26.72 40.36
CA LEU A 9 13.99 25.68 40.02
C LEU A 9 14.79 24.41 39.73
N ALA A 10 14.92 23.54 40.73
CA ALA A 10 15.44 22.19 40.55
C ALA A 10 14.41 21.40 39.73
N PHE A 11 14.67 21.21 38.47
CA PHE A 11 13.98 20.24 37.61
C PHE A 11 14.32 18.85 38.15
N LEU A 12 13.43 18.30 38.98
CA LEU A 12 13.41 16.88 39.29
C LEU A 12 12.98 16.15 38.01
N LEU A 13 13.93 15.85 37.15
CA LEU A 13 13.87 14.74 36.21
C LEU A 13 13.78 13.47 37.07
N SER A 14 12.57 13.02 37.35
CA SER A 14 12.33 11.65 37.79
C SER A 14 12.66 10.75 36.58
N SER A 15 13.94 10.44 36.41
CA SER A 15 14.41 9.32 35.61
C SER A 15 13.83 8.06 36.24
N VAL A 16 12.75 7.55 35.67
CA VAL A 16 12.48 6.11 35.77
C VAL A 16 13.58 5.47 34.92
N ALA A 17 14.78 5.40 35.45
CA ALA A 17 15.82 4.52 34.95
C ALA A 17 15.23 3.10 35.12
N ALA A 18 14.78 2.51 34.04
CA ALA A 18 14.63 1.08 33.97
C ALA A 18 16.03 0.53 34.26
N ASN A 19 16.25 0.01 35.48
CA ASN A 19 17.48 -0.62 35.87
C ASN A 19 17.60 -1.94 35.13
N ALA A 20 18.01 -1.90 33.87
CA ALA A 20 18.53 -3.08 33.21
C ALA A 20 19.86 -3.40 33.90
N GLN A 21 19.80 -4.27 34.91
CA GLN A 21 20.97 -4.64 35.72
C GLN A 21 21.88 -5.61 34.97
N THR A 22 21.36 -6.29 33.95
CA THR A 22 22.06 -7.33 33.21
C THR A 22 21.97 -7.15 31.70
N LEU A 23 22.89 -7.76 30.97
CA LEU A 23 22.87 -7.83 29.51
C LEU A 23 21.56 -8.45 29.00
N ASN A 24 21.06 -9.50 29.65
CA ASN A 24 19.81 -10.17 29.29
C ASN A 24 18.59 -9.24 29.41
N ASP A 25 18.58 -8.37 30.41
CA ASP A 25 17.49 -7.39 30.56
C ASP A 25 17.51 -6.37 29.42
N ALA A 26 18.69 -5.90 29.02
CA ALA A 26 18.85 -4.98 27.90
C ALA A 26 18.44 -5.64 26.55
N ILE A 27 18.78 -6.92 26.35
CA ILE A 27 18.34 -7.70 25.18
C ILE A 27 16.81 -7.83 25.14
N LYS A 28 16.17 -8.11 26.28
CA LYS A 28 14.70 -8.18 26.37
C LYS A 28 14.03 -6.84 26.00
N LEU A 29 14.64 -5.70 26.37
CA LEU A 29 14.13 -4.39 25.96
C LEU A 29 14.17 -4.24 24.43
N THR A 30 15.25 -4.67 23.79
CA THR A 30 15.35 -4.72 22.31
C THR A 30 14.30 -5.65 21.70
N ASP A 31 14.11 -6.83 22.25
CA ASP A 31 13.11 -7.80 21.78
C ASP A 31 11.66 -7.28 21.95
N ASN A 32 11.43 -6.42 22.94
CA ASN A 32 10.15 -5.72 23.18
C ASN A 32 10.02 -4.42 22.38
N GLU A 33 10.89 -4.16 21.41
CA GLU A 33 10.90 -2.95 20.58
C GLU A 33 11.00 -1.65 21.40
N GLN A 34 11.54 -1.70 22.62
CA GLN A 34 11.81 -0.55 23.50
C GLN A 34 13.20 0.02 23.21
N TYR A 35 13.48 0.35 21.94
CA TYR A 35 14.82 0.63 21.45
C TYR A 35 15.56 1.75 22.18
N ASP A 36 14.86 2.85 22.53
CA ASP A 36 15.48 3.99 23.22
C ASP A 36 15.87 3.63 24.68
N VAL A 37 15.03 2.80 25.34
CA VAL A 37 15.32 2.32 26.69
C VAL A 37 16.45 1.30 26.67
N ALA A 38 16.48 0.42 25.66
CA ALA A 38 17.55 -0.54 25.44
C ALA A 38 18.89 0.16 25.14
N ASP A 39 18.87 1.21 24.33
CA ASP A 39 20.04 2.04 24.03
C ASP A 39 20.69 2.58 25.31
N ALA A 40 19.89 3.22 26.17
CA ALA A 40 20.37 3.73 27.45
C ALA A 40 20.93 2.62 28.36
N ALA A 41 20.27 1.44 28.38
CA ALA A 41 20.71 0.29 29.15
C ALA A 41 22.06 -0.27 28.65
N PHE A 42 22.24 -0.41 27.33
CA PHE A 42 23.51 -0.86 26.76
C PHE A 42 24.63 0.14 27.00
N HIS A 43 24.37 1.44 26.90
CA HIS A 43 25.39 2.44 27.25
C HIS A 43 25.82 2.37 28.72
N GLN A 44 24.91 2.13 29.65
CA GLN A 44 25.24 1.89 31.07
C GLN A 44 26.12 0.62 31.25
N LEU A 45 25.78 -0.47 30.55
CA LEU A 45 26.58 -1.71 30.59
C LEU A 45 28.00 -1.49 30.01
N ILE A 46 28.12 -0.74 28.92
CA ILE A 46 29.42 -0.39 28.33
C ILE A 46 30.26 0.45 29.27
N GLN A 47 29.64 1.43 29.97
CA GLN A 47 30.35 2.23 30.96
C GLN A 47 30.81 1.40 32.15
N LYS A 48 29.99 0.44 32.60
CA LYS A 48 30.31 -0.45 33.73
C LYS A 48 31.38 -1.49 33.37
N GLU A 49 31.36 -1.96 32.12
CA GLU A 49 32.22 -3.04 31.62
C GLU A 49 32.92 -2.62 30.31
N PRO A 50 33.82 -1.62 30.34
CA PRO A 50 34.40 -1.05 29.10
C PRO A 50 35.26 -2.02 28.30
N ALA A 51 35.77 -3.10 28.94
CA ALA A 51 36.55 -4.13 28.28
C ALA A 51 35.66 -5.26 27.66
N ASN A 52 34.35 -5.22 27.87
CA ASN A 52 33.43 -6.21 27.34
C ASN A 52 32.94 -5.81 25.93
N ALA A 53 33.67 -6.21 24.91
CA ALA A 53 33.34 -5.95 23.52
C ALA A 53 31.95 -6.48 23.10
N THR A 54 31.42 -7.49 23.78
CA THR A 54 30.11 -8.07 23.46
C THR A 54 28.95 -7.11 23.77
N ASN A 55 29.11 -6.19 24.74
CA ASN A 55 28.09 -5.15 25.00
C ASN A 55 27.91 -4.22 23.80
N TRP A 56 28.98 -3.92 23.07
CA TRP A 56 28.94 -3.15 21.83
C TRP A 56 28.20 -3.87 20.70
N PHE A 57 28.34 -5.21 20.62
CA PHE A 57 27.58 -6.00 19.66
C PHE A 57 26.08 -5.88 19.89
N TYR A 58 25.62 -6.08 21.14
CA TYR A 58 24.19 -5.99 21.42
C TYR A 58 23.62 -4.58 21.31
N LEU A 59 24.41 -3.54 21.55
CA LEU A 59 24.04 -2.17 21.18
C LEU A 59 23.88 -2.05 19.67
N GLY A 60 24.79 -2.62 18.89
CA GLY A 60 24.69 -2.71 17.44
C GLY A 60 23.43 -3.46 16.98
N GLU A 61 23.09 -4.59 17.63
CA GLU A 61 21.85 -5.35 17.37
C GLU A 61 20.58 -4.51 17.66
N ASN A 62 20.60 -3.71 18.73
CA ASN A 62 19.51 -2.78 19.03
C ASN A 62 19.31 -1.76 17.90
N TYR A 63 20.39 -1.18 17.39
CA TYR A 63 20.35 -0.29 16.23
C TYR A 63 19.96 -1.01 14.94
N TRP A 64 20.46 -2.24 14.72
CA TRP A 64 20.12 -3.03 13.54
C TRP A 64 18.62 -3.39 13.52
N LYS A 65 18.07 -3.87 14.64
CA LYS A 65 16.63 -4.18 14.78
C LYS A 65 15.76 -2.93 14.69
N SER A 66 16.29 -1.77 15.10
CA SER A 66 15.63 -0.47 14.89
C SER A 66 15.90 0.14 13.50
N GLU A 67 16.55 -0.58 12.57
CA GLU A 67 16.86 -0.17 11.17
C GLU A 67 17.79 1.06 11.07
N ASN A 68 18.57 1.33 12.09
CA ASN A 68 19.62 2.36 12.10
C ASN A 68 20.98 1.73 11.76
N MET A 69 21.21 1.46 10.47
CA MET A 69 22.37 0.70 10.01
C MET A 69 23.70 1.39 10.27
N ASP A 70 23.74 2.72 10.18
CA ASP A 70 24.98 3.47 10.41
C ASP A 70 25.40 3.36 11.88
N SER A 71 24.49 3.56 12.83
CA SER A 71 24.76 3.39 14.26
C SER A 71 25.08 1.94 14.62
N ALA A 72 24.44 0.96 13.98
CA ALA A 72 24.76 -0.44 14.16
C ALA A 72 26.20 -0.75 13.77
N LYS A 73 26.62 -0.34 12.56
CA LYS A 73 27.97 -0.51 12.07
C LYS A 73 29.01 0.17 12.98
N MET A 74 28.77 1.42 13.39
CA MET A 74 29.65 2.14 14.31
C MET A 74 29.81 1.40 15.64
N SER A 75 28.76 0.80 16.17
CA SER A 75 28.81 0.03 17.41
C SER A 75 29.66 -1.22 17.26
N TYR A 76 29.48 -1.99 16.18
CA TYR A 76 30.30 -3.15 15.89
C TYR A 76 31.79 -2.79 15.72
N GLU A 77 32.09 -1.69 15.01
CA GLU A 77 33.46 -1.19 14.84
C GLU A 77 34.10 -0.82 16.19
N LYS A 78 33.34 -0.17 17.09
CA LYS A 78 33.83 0.14 18.46
C LYS A 78 34.08 -1.14 19.25
N GLY A 79 33.22 -2.15 19.12
CA GLY A 79 33.43 -3.44 19.73
C GLY A 79 34.76 -4.10 19.25
N LEU A 80 35.08 -3.99 17.96
CA LEU A 80 36.36 -4.48 17.42
C LEU A 80 37.58 -3.62 17.84
N GLN A 81 37.38 -2.34 18.20
CA GLN A 81 38.46 -1.53 18.80
C GLN A 81 38.78 -2.01 20.23
N VAL A 82 37.75 -2.53 20.96
CA VAL A 82 37.97 -3.10 22.32
C VAL A 82 38.60 -4.50 22.23
N ASP A 83 38.12 -5.34 21.31
CA ASP A 83 38.62 -6.69 21.07
C ASP A 83 38.53 -7.01 19.57
N ALA A 84 39.66 -6.91 18.87
CA ALA A 84 39.74 -7.07 17.42
C ALA A 84 39.34 -8.49 16.91
N ALA A 85 39.36 -9.48 17.79
CA ALA A 85 39.00 -10.86 17.49
C ALA A 85 37.59 -11.23 18.02
N ASN A 86 36.85 -10.28 18.56
CA ASN A 86 35.51 -10.56 19.11
C ASN A 86 34.57 -11.15 18.05
N PRO A 87 34.15 -12.41 18.19
CA PRO A 87 33.40 -13.09 17.13
C PRO A 87 32.00 -12.49 16.90
N PHE A 88 31.35 -11.95 17.93
CA PHE A 88 30.05 -11.29 17.76
C PHE A 88 30.18 -10.01 16.94
N ASN A 89 31.15 -9.14 17.22
CA ASN A 89 31.34 -7.92 16.46
C ASN A 89 31.81 -8.18 15.02
N LEU A 90 32.57 -9.24 14.76
CA LEU A 90 32.87 -9.70 13.40
C LEU A 90 31.60 -10.11 12.65
N VAL A 91 30.63 -10.80 13.31
CA VAL A 91 29.33 -11.07 12.72
C VAL A 91 28.58 -9.77 12.43
N GLY A 92 28.58 -8.81 13.36
CA GLY A 92 27.93 -7.51 13.18
C GLY A 92 28.47 -6.73 11.97
N ILE A 93 29.79 -6.71 11.76
CA ILE A 93 30.40 -6.15 10.54
C ILE A 93 29.93 -6.89 9.29
N GLY A 94 29.87 -8.22 9.35
CA GLY A 94 29.32 -9.04 8.27
C GLY A 94 27.86 -8.68 7.93
N LYS A 95 26.99 -8.49 8.95
CA LYS A 95 25.60 -8.02 8.79
C LYS A 95 25.57 -6.67 8.04
N ALA A 96 26.35 -5.68 8.46
CA ALA A 96 26.43 -4.36 7.84
C ALA A 96 26.92 -4.42 6.38
N LEU A 97 27.88 -5.32 6.08
CA LEU A 97 28.37 -5.53 4.72
C LEU A 97 27.31 -6.19 3.81
N LEU A 98 26.54 -7.14 4.32
CA LEU A 98 25.42 -7.75 3.57
C LEU A 98 24.40 -6.68 3.16
N GLU A 99 24.04 -5.76 4.04
CA GLU A 99 23.06 -4.69 3.73
C GLU A 99 23.53 -3.76 2.60
N THR A 100 24.85 -3.64 2.40
CA THR A 100 25.46 -2.85 1.31
C THR A 100 25.81 -3.68 0.07
N GLY A 101 25.41 -4.95 -0.01
CA GLY A 101 25.66 -5.84 -1.14
C GLY A 101 27.08 -6.39 -1.24
N LYS A 102 27.89 -6.25 -0.20
CA LYS A 102 29.28 -6.71 -0.14
C LYS A 102 29.35 -8.15 0.41
N GLY A 103 28.72 -9.09 -0.30
CA GLY A 103 28.58 -10.47 0.17
C GLY A 103 29.88 -11.22 0.40
N ILE A 104 30.92 -10.97 -0.42
CA ILE A 104 32.24 -11.64 -0.28
C ILE A 104 32.94 -11.17 1.00
N GLU A 105 32.98 -9.86 1.23
CA GLU A 105 33.57 -9.28 2.44
C GLU A 105 32.78 -9.69 3.70
N ALA A 106 31.45 -9.74 3.60
CA ALA A 106 30.60 -10.23 4.67
C ALA A 106 30.96 -11.67 5.03
N ARG A 107 31.06 -12.55 4.04
CA ARG A 107 31.44 -13.95 4.22
C ARG A 107 32.81 -14.09 4.88
N THR A 108 33.80 -13.29 4.47
CA THR A 108 35.13 -13.28 5.08
C THR A 108 35.06 -12.94 6.58
N ASN A 109 34.21 -11.98 6.98
CA ASN A 109 34.04 -11.65 8.39
C ASN A 109 33.31 -12.75 9.18
N PHE A 110 32.31 -13.40 8.58
CA PHE A 110 31.65 -14.55 9.20
C PHE A 110 32.59 -15.74 9.40
N ASP A 111 33.44 -16.04 8.43
CA ASP A 111 34.44 -17.12 8.54
C ASP A 111 35.46 -16.82 9.65
N LYS A 112 35.91 -15.55 9.78
CA LYS A 112 36.75 -15.10 10.90
C LYS A 112 36.02 -15.26 12.24
N ALA A 113 34.74 -14.87 12.31
CA ALA A 113 33.93 -15.00 13.51
C ALA A 113 33.79 -16.46 13.95
N LEU A 114 33.51 -17.36 13.01
CA LEU A 114 33.41 -18.80 13.26
C LEU A 114 34.74 -19.38 13.73
N ALA A 115 35.87 -18.99 13.12
CA ALA A 115 37.20 -19.42 13.55
C ALA A 115 37.56 -18.92 14.95
N ALA A 116 37.14 -17.70 15.33
CA ALA A 116 37.39 -17.11 16.64
C ALA A 116 36.39 -17.53 17.73
N SER A 117 35.35 -18.28 17.38
CA SER A 117 34.18 -18.51 18.25
C SER A 117 34.47 -19.33 19.53
N GLY A 118 35.39 -20.28 19.48
CA GLY A 118 35.72 -21.11 20.65
C GLY A 118 34.50 -21.78 21.27
N SER A 119 34.30 -21.58 22.58
CA SER A 119 33.12 -22.11 23.29
C SER A 119 31.78 -21.48 22.89
N LYS A 120 31.80 -20.38 22.13
CA LYS A 120 30.60 -19.67 21.64
C LYS A 120 30.16 -20.11 20.24
N THR A 121 30.72 -21.23 19.71
CA THR A 121 30.50 -21.66 18.32
C THR A 121 29.02 -21.79 17.96
N VAL A 122 28.18 -22.36 18.80
CA VAL A 122 26.73 -22.50 18.57
C VAL A 122 26.06 -21.14 18.43
N ALA A 123 26.37 -20.20 19.34
CA ALA A 123 25.80 -18.84 19.29
C ALA A 123 26.26 -18.08 18.03
N ILE A 124 27.53 -18.18 17.64
CA ILE A 124 28.04 -17.53 16.44
C ILE A 124 27.45 -18.14 15.16
N GLN A 125 27.27 -19.47 15.11
CA GLN A 125 26.56 -20.13 14.00
C GLN A 125 25.11 -19.62 13.87
N ALA A 126 24.40 -19.46 15.00
CA ALA A 126 23.05 -18.89 15.02
C ALA A 126 23.01 -17.45 14.52
N GLU A 127 23.93 -16.59 14.98
CA GLU A 127 24.01 -15.18 14.57
C GLU A 127 24.34 -15.01 13.09
N VAL A 128 25.27 -15.84 12.56
CA VAL A 128 25.59 -15.82 11.12
C VAL A 128 24.39 -16.32 10.29
N ALA A 129 23.69 -17.35 10.76
CA ALA A 129 22.47 -17.82 10.10
C ALA A 129 21.39 -16.74 10.09
N GLU A 130 21.15 -16.06 11.24
CA GLU A 130 20.19 -14.96 11.32
C GLU A 130 20.55 -13.81 10.36
N ALA A 131 21.84 -13.49 10.21
CA ALA A 131 22.30 -12.48 9.25
C ALA A 131 21.82 -12.78 7.82
N TYR A 132 21.97 -14.03 7.37
CA TYR A 132 21.53 -14.44 6.05
C TYR A 132 20.00 -14.55 5.91
N ILE A 133 19.29 -14.93 6.98
CA ILE A 133 17.82 -15.01 6.98
C ILE A 133 17.20 -13.63 6.79
N ARG A 134 17.71 -12.61 7.48
CA ARG A 134 17.14 -11.27 7.53
C ARG A 134 17.63 -10.32 6.44
N SER A 135 18.79 -10.59 5.86
CA SER A 135 19.38 -9.75 4.82
C SER A 135 18.58 -9.79 3.51
N LYS A 136 18.71 -8.75 2.69
CA LYS A 136 18.27 -8.74 1.28
C LYS A 136 19.06 -9.75 0.43
N PHE A 137 20.29 -10.04 0.80
CA PHE A 137 21.21 -10.98 0.12
C PHE A 137 21.23 -12.31 0.87
N LYS A 138 20.15 -13.06 0.73
CA LYS A 138 19.92 -14.31 1.47
C LYS A 138 20.76 -15.47 0.94
N ASP A 139 21.49 -16.16 1.82
CA ASP A 139 22.01 -17.52 1.59
C ASP A 139 21.34 -18.50 2.55
N LEU A 140 20.11 -18.86 2.24
CA LEU A 140 19.29 -19.74 3.07
C LEU A 140 19.84 -21.18 3.14
N ASN A 141 20.64 -21.62 2.16
CA ASN A 141 21.26 -22.94 2.18
C ASN A 141 22.42 -22.97 3.16
N TYR A 142 23.24 -21.93 3.17
CA TYR A 142 24.32 -21.82 4.14
C TYR A 142 23.78 -21.64 5.56
N ALA A 143 22.75 -20.80 5.77
CA ALA A 143 22.06 -20.66 7.04
C ALA A 143 21.53 -22.02 7.54
N THR A 144 20.89 -22.82 6.66
CA THR A 144 20.44 -24.17 7.00
C THR A 144 21.58 -25.06 7.46
N THR A 145 22.73 -25.02 6.78
CA THR A 145 23.91 -25.82 7.12
C THR A 145 24.47 -25.47 8.50
N LEU A 146 24.59 -24.16 8.78
CA LEU A 146 25.06 -23.67 10.08
C LEU A 146 24.13 -24.07 11.21
N LEU A 147 22.82 -23.91 11.05
CA LEU A 147 21.82 -24.26 12.06
C LEU A 147 21.78 -25.76 12.33
N ASN A 148 21.84 -26.60 11.28
CA ASN A 148 21.90 -28.03 11.45
C ASN A 148 23.19 -28.49 12.17
N THR A 149 24.30 -27.79 11.96
CA THR A 149 25.55 -28.07 12.69
C THR A 149 25.43 -27.64 14.16
N ALA A 150 24.83 -26.45 14.41
CA ALA A 150 24.57 -25.97 15.75
C ALA A 150 23.63 -26.91 16.54
N ILE A 151 22.56 -27.40 15.91
CA ILE A 151 21.59 -28.34 16.51
C ILE A 151 22.25 -29.70 16.87
N LYS A 152 23.20 -30.18 16.07
CA LYS A 152 23.95 -31.38 16.42
C LYS A 152 24.77 -31.19 17.70
N THR A 153 25.24 -29.99 17.96
CA THR A 153 26.04 -29.66 19.16
C THR A 153 25.14 -29.35 20.37
N ASP A 154 24.04 -28.63 20.15
CA ASP A 154 23.07 -28.24 21.19
C ASP A 154 21.63 -28.48 20.71
N SER A 155 21.20 -29.75 20.83
CA SER A 155 19.87 -30.19 20.37
C SER A 155 18.71 -29.76 21.29
N LYS A 156 19.02 -29.15 22.43
CA LYS A 156 18.02 -28.69 23.41
C LYS A 156 17.77 -27.17 23.36
N ASN A 157 18.42 -26.45 22.46
CA ASN A 157 18.31 -25.02 22.34
C ASN A 157 17.11 -24.66 21.43
N PRO A 158 16.00 -24.11 21.97
CA PRO A 158 14.80 -23.79 21.19
C PRO A 158 15.05 -22.70 20.14
N GLU A 159 15.99 -21.76 20.37
CA GLU A 159 16.28 -20.66 19.46
C GLU A 159 16.79 -21.17 18.10
N LEU A 160 17.57 -22.26 18.09
CA LEU A 160 18.06 -22.86 16.84
C LEU A 160 16.91 -23.39 15.96
N PHE A 161 15.88 -23.95 16.57
CA PHE A 161 14.70 -24.42 15.85
C PHE A 161 13.81 -23.25 15.41
N ILE A 162 13.74 -22.15 16.18
CA ILE A 162 13.06 -20.92 15.73
C ILE A 162 13.74 -20.39 14.47
N LEU A 163 15.07 -20.23 14.48
CA LEU A 163 15.83 -19.75 13.31
C LEU A 163 15.72 -20.70 12.12
N LEU A 164 15.73 -22.02 12.34
CA LEU A 164 15.52 -22.99 11.26
C LEU A 164 14.10 -22.93 10.69
N GLY A 165 13.10 -22.68 11.52
CA GLY A 165 11.73 -22.35 11.11
C GLY A 165 11.67 -21.06 10.28
N ASP A 166 12.40 -20.01 10.68
CA ASP A 166 12.51 -18.77 9.93
C ASP A 166 13.15 -19.00 8.55
N VAL A 167 14.19 -19.86 8.43
CA VAL A 167 14.77 -20.28 7.13
C VAL A 167 13.71 -20.91 6.23
N TYR A 168 12.91 -21.84 6.75
CA TYR A 168 11.88 -22.50 5.95
C TYR A 168 10.72 -21.55 5.58
N THR A 169 10.40 -20.61 6.45
CA THR A 169 9.44 -19.53 6.13
C THR A 169 9.93 -18.70 4.94
N GLU A 170 11.20 -18.32 4.93
CA GLU A 170 11.81 -17.58 3.82
C GLU A 170 11.94 -18.40 2.53
N LYS A 171 12.03 -19.73 2.64
CA LYS A 171 11.95 -20.66 1.50
C LYS A 171 10.52 -20.92 1.01
N ASN A 172 9.50 -20.30 1.62
CA ASN A 172 8.08 -20.58 1.40
C ASN A 172 7.69 -22.05 1.68
N ASP A 173 8.42 -22.73 2.56
CA ASP A 173 8.13 -24.10 3.02
C ASP A 173 7.44 -24.05 4.38
N GLY A 174 6.14 -23.75 4.36
CA GLY A 174 5.33 -23.61 5.58
C GLY A 174 5.25 -24.89 6.41
N THR A 175 5.34 -26.06 5.79
CA THR A 175 5.31 -27.35 6.49
C THR A 175 6.54 -27.53 7.38
N ASN A 176 7.74 -27.38 6.81
CA ASN A 176 8.97 -27.49 7.58
C ASN A 176 9.14 -26.32 8.57
N ALA A 177 8.65 -25.12 8.25
CA ALA A 177 8.60 -24.03 9.20
C ALA A 177 7.79 -24.40 10.45
N ALA A 178 6.55 -24.91 10.27
CA ALA A 178 5.69 -25.32 11.36
C ALA A 178 6.30 -26.43 12.22
N ILE A 179 6.93 -27.43 11.59
CA ILE A 179 7.63 -28.54 12.30
C ILE A 179 8.69 -27.96 13.23
N ASN A 180 9.51 -27.02 12.75
CA ASN A 180 10.59 -26.45 13.55
C ASN A 180 10.08 -25.54 14.66
N TYR A 181 9.06 -24.69 14.41
CA TYR A 181 8.45 -23.90 15.49
C TYR A 181 7.79 -24.78 16.55
N ASN A 182 7.12 -25.87 16.16
CA ASN A 182 6.58 -26.82 17.12
C ASN A 182 7.69 -27.51 17.91
N LYS A 183 8.84 -27.82 17.27
CA LYS A 183 9.99 -28.39 17.98
C LYS A 183 10.57 -27.44 19.02
N ALA A 184 10.64 -26.14 18.70
CA ALA A 184 11.00 -25.11 19.67
C ALA A 184 10.04 -25.08 20.86
N LEU A 185 8.72 -25.20 20.61
CA LEU A 185 7.68 -25.23 21.66
C LEU A 185 7.66 -26.55 22.47
N GLU A 186 8.12 -27.66 21.91
CA GLU A 186 8.35 -28.90 22.69
C GLU A 186 9.49 -28.72 23.71
N LEU A 187 10.53 -27.95 23.35
CA LEU A 187 11.68 -27.69 24.21
C LEU A 187 11.39 -26.58 25.23
N ASP A 188 10.66 -25.54 24.82
CA ASP A 188 10.20 -24.44 25.67
C ASP A 188 8.76 -24.06 25.32
N LYS A 189 7.81 -24.58 26.10
CA LYS A 189 6.37 -24.34 25.90
C LYS A 189 5.98 -22.87 26.05
N ASN A 190 6.78 -22.08 26.76
CA ASN A 190 6.54 -20.68 27.04
C ASN A 190 7.38 -19.75 26.14
N SER A 191 7.99 -20.28 25.09
CA SER A 191 8.74 -19.46 24.13
C SER A 191 7.80 -18.54 23.36
N VAL A 192 7.64 -17.30 23.85
CA VAL A 192 6.81 -16.27 23.22
C VAL A 192 7.24 -16.03 21.78
N LYS A 193 8.55 -16.04 21.52
CA LYS A 193 9.11 -15.90 20.15
C LYS A 193 8.60 -17.00 19.23
N ALA A 194 8.64 -18.28 19.65
CA ALA A 194 8.18 -19.39 18.85
C ALA A 194 6.66 -19.32 18.58
N ILE A 195 5.86 -18.96 19.59
CA ILE A 195 4.42 -18.78 19.45
C ILE A 195 4.12 -17.67 18.42
N VAL A 196 4.80 -16.52 18.54
CA VAL A 196 4.62 -15.41 17.61
C VAL A 196 5.04 -15.78 16.17
N ARG A 197 6.15 -16.53 15.99
CA ARG A 197 6.57 -17.02 14.68
C ARG A 197 5.52 -17.94 14.03
N LYS A 198 4.93 -18.82 14.81
CA LYS A 198 3.84 -19.68 14.35
C LYS A 198 2.61 -18.86 13.95
N GLY A 199 2.24 -17.85 14.72
CA GLY A 199 1.17 -16.90 14.36
C GLY A 199 1.48 -16.13 13.06
N ILE A 200 2.72 -15.71 12.86
CA ILE A 200 3.15 -15.05 11.62
C ILE A 200 3.02 -16.01 10.42
N LEU A 201 3.39 -17.28 10.59
CA LEU A 201 3.23 -18.30 9.54
C LEU A 201 1.75 -18.48 9.14
N TYR A 202 0.83 -18.54 10.12
CA TYR A 202 -0.60 -18.58 9.84
C TYR A 202 -1.09 -17.31 9.13
N LYS A 203 -0.58 -16.13 9.54
CA LYS A 203 -0.92 -14.86 8.87
C LYS A 203 -0.47 -14.84 7.40
N GLN A 204 0.71 -15.36 7.09
CA GLN A 204 1.23 -15.46 5.71
C GLN A 204 0.39 -16.40 4.84
N SER A 205 -0.13 -17.49 5.41
CA SER A 205 -1.07 -18.40 4.74
C SER A 205 -2.52 -17.89 4.71
N THR A 206 -2.75 -16.62 5.06
CA THR A 206 -4.08 -15.99 5.16
C THR A 206 -5.04 -16.61 6.18
N ASN A 207 -4.56 -17.51 7.05
CA ASN A 207 -5.32 -18.04 8.18
C ASN A 207 -5.29 -17.04 9.34
N TYR A 208 -6.06 -15.95 9.19
CA TYR A 208 -6.09 -14.86 10.16
C TYR A 208 -6.72 -15.28 11.50
N GLU A 209 -7.64 -16.23 11.51
CA GLU A 209 -8.23 -16.79 12.74
C GLU A 209 -7.16 -17.55 13.55
N GLY A 210 -6.46 -18.46 12.93
CA GLY A 210 -5.37 -19.19 13.58
C GLY A 210 -4.24 -18.28 14.04
N ALA A 211 -3.91 -17.26 13.24
CA ALA A 211 -2.91 -16.26 13.60
C ALA A 211 -3.30 -15.48 14.86
N ALA A 212 -4.56 -15.03 14.96
CA ALA A 212 -5.05 -14.30 16.13
C ALA A 212 -4.96 -15.15 17.41
N VAL A 213 -5.35 -16.42 17.34
CA VAL A 213 -5.25 -17.36 18.47
C VAL A 213 -3.80 -17.50 18.97
N GLU A 214 -2.83 -17.66 18.06
CA GLU A 214 -1.42 -17.76 18.47
C GLU A 214 -0.91 -16.44 19.09
N PHE A 215 -1.29 -15.28 18.56
CA PHE A 215 -0.87 -14.02 19.17
C PHE A 215 -1.55 -13.77 20.54
N GLU A 216 -2.82 -14.14 20.70
CA GLU A 216 -3.50 -14.12 22.00
C GLU A 216 -2.81 -15.09 22.99
N ASN A 217 -2.39 -16.27 22.54
CA ASN A 217 -1.58 -17.21 23.35
C ASN A 217 -0.24 -16.57 23.77
N ALA A 218 0.46 -15.91 22.83
CA ALA A 218 1.71 -15.22 23.14
C ALA A 218 1.52 -14.14 24.20
N ILE A 219 0.45 -13.34 24.10
CA ILE A 219 0.07 -12.31 25.07
C ILE A 219 -0.29 -12.93 26.43
N SER A 220 -0.92 -14.11 26.44
CA SER A 220 -1.23 -14.80 27.71
C SER A 220 0.02 -15.30 28.43
N VAL A 221 1.08 -15.67 27.71
CA VAL A 221 2.38 -16.07 28.26
C VAL A 221 3.19 -14.86 28.72
N ASP A 222 3.27 -13.81 27.91
CA ASP A 222 3.92 -12.55 28.26
C ASP A 222 3.07 -11.36 27.79
N PRO A 223 2.23 -10.79 28.69
CA PRO A 223 1.42 -9.64 28.36
C PRO A 223 2.21 -8.36 28.02
N ASN A 224 3.51 -8.34 28.29
CA ASN A 224 4.39 -7.21 28.02
C ASN A 224 5.20 -7.38 26.72
N PHE A 225 5.00 -8.47 26.00
CA PHE A 225 5.71 -8.70 24.73
C PHE A 225 5.06 -7.86 23.62
N ALA A 226 5.54 -6.63 23.46
CA ALA A 226 4.98 -5.64 22.53
C ALA A 226 4.80 -6.15 21.08
N PRO A 227 5.73 -6.95 20.48
CA PRO A 227 5.52 -7.48 19.14
C PRO A 227 4.26 -8.34 18.97
N ALA A 228 3.81 -9.08 20.01
CA ALA A 228 2.58 -9.88 19.93
C ALA A 228 1.33 -8.99 19.76
N HIS A 229 1.24 -7.90 20.53
CA HIS A 229 0.15 -6.92 20.40
C HIS A 229 0.13 -6.29 19.01
N ARG A 230 1.28 -5.92 18.46
CA ARG A 230 1.38 -5.39 17.10
C ARG A 230 0.91 -6.41 16.05
N GLN A 231 1.36 -7.66 16.14
CA GLN A 231 0.97 -8.71 15.21
C GLN A 231 -0.52 -9.03 15.30
N LEU A 232 -1.10 -9.03 16.51
CA LEU A 232 -2.53 -9.21 16.73
C LEU A 232 -3.34 -8.06 16.12
N ALA A 233 -2.89 -6.81 16.33
CA ALA A 233 -3.51 -5.63 15.75
C ALA A 233 -3.53 -5.68 14.20
N GLU A 234 -2.38 -6.00 13.58
CA GLU A 234 -2.28 -6.18 12.13
C GLU A 234 -3.20 -7.31 11.62
N THR A 235 -3.36 -8.38 12.41
CA THR A 235 -4.26 -9.49 12.08
C THR A 235 -5.72 -9.07 12.17
N PHE A 236 -6.13 -8.37 13.22
CA PHE A 236 -7.48 -7.81 13.34
C PHE A 236 -7.80 -6.81 12.21
N PHE A 237 -6.81 -6.03 11.78
CA PHE A 237 -6.97 -5.15 10.62
C PHE A 237 -7.29 -5.94 9.34
N LYS A 238 -6.56 -7.04 9.08
CA LYS A 238 -6.84 -7.94 7.94
C LYS A 238 -8.23 -8.59 8.02
N GLN A 239 -8.71 -8.86 9.23
CA GLN A 239 -10.06 -9.34 9.51
C GLN A 239 -11.12 -8.22 9.46
N ARG A 240 -10.75 -6.96 9.19
CA ARG A 240 -11.61 -5.77 9.25
C ARG A 240 -12.21 -5.48 10.63
N LYS A 241 -11.60 -5.97 11.70
CA LYS A 241 -11.97 -5.71 13.11
C LYS A 241 -11.22 -4.46 13.61
N PHE A 242 -11.54 -3.30 13.04
CA PHE A 242 -10.73 -2.07 13.19
C PHE A 242 -10.62 -1.58 14.64
N GLU A 243 -11.69 -1.65 15.43
CA GLU A 243 -11.64 -1.21 16.83
C GLU A 243 -10.72 -2.10 17.68
N LYS A 244 -10.80 -3.43 17.52
CA LYS A 244 -9.86 -4.33 18.20
C LYS A 244 -8.43 -4.10 17.75
N ALA A 245 -8.20 -3.86 16.46
CA ALA A 245 -6.89 -3.53 15.94
C ALA A 245 -6.33 -2.24 16.58
N LYS A 246 -7.16 -1.19 16.72
CA LYS A 246 -6.79 0.08 17.34
C LYS A 246 -6.44 -0.10 18.83
N GLU A 247 -7.18 -0.94 19.55
CA GLU A 247 -6.91 -1.24 20.96
C GLU A 247 -5.55 -1.94 21.13
N GLU A 248 -5.29 -2.99 20.35
CA GLU A 248 -4.02 -3.72 20.43
C GLU A 248 -2.82 -2.88 19.98
N TYR A 249 -2.98 -2.01 18.96
CA TYR A 249 -1.94 -1.05 18.59
C TYR A 249 -1.64 -0.04 19.70
N ARG A 250 -2.66 0.39 20.47
CA ARG A 250 -2.45 1.29 21.60
C ARG A 250 -1.63 0.60 22.69
N LYS A 251 -1.93 -0.68 23.01
CA LYS A 251 -1.13 -1.47 23.95
C LYS A 251 0.31 -1.62 23.46
N PHE A 252 0.49 -1.95 22.17
CA PHE A 252 1.82 -1.97 21.57
C PHE A 252 2.57 -0.65 21.76
N LEU A 253 1.92 0.48 21.53
CA LEU A 253 2.53 1.80 21.66
C LEU A 253 2.95 2.09 23.11
N GLU A 254 2.12 1.75 24.09
CA GLU A 254 2.42 1.90 25.52
C GLU A 254 3.60 1.01 25.93
N LEU A 255 3.59 -0.25 25.53
CA LEU A 255 4.63 -1.23 25.84
C LEU A 255 5.98 -0.89 25.19
N SER A 256 5.97 -0.37 23.96
CA SER A 256 7.18 0.10 23.28
C SER A 256 7.67 1.48 23.73
N LYS A 257 7.12 2.00 24.85
CA LYS A 257 7.45 3.31 25.44
C LYS A 257 7.27 4.48 24.49
N ASN A 258 6.29 4.38 23.60
CA ASN A 258 5.94 5.43 22.64
C ASN A 258 7.12 5.89 21.76
N ASN A 259 8.03 4.99 21.43
CA ASN A 259 9.15 5.34 20.57
C ASN A 259 8.67 5.81 19.17
N VAL A 260 9.52 6.56 18.48
CA VAL A 260 9.18 7.17 17.17
C VAL A 260 8.74 6.12 16.16
N LYS A 261 9.41 4.96 16.10
CA LYS A 261 9.04 3.88 15.16
C LYS A 261 7.68 3.26 15.48
N ALA A 262 7.40 3.00 16.76
CA ALA A 262 6.10 2.51 17.19
C ALA A 262 4.99 3.49 16.81
N ARG A 263 5.22 4.81 17.05
CA ARG A 263 4.29 5.87 16.64
C ARG A 263 4.09 5.93 15.13
N LEU A 264 5.16 5.84 14.33
CA LEU A 264 5.07 5.82 12.88
C LEU A 264 4.28 4.61 12.37
N ARG A 265 4.49 3.42 12.94
CA ARG A 265 3.71 2.23 12.61
C ARG A 265 2.23 2.40 12.95
N TYR A 266 1.94 2.96 14.13
CA TYR A 266 0.57 3.24 14.53
C TYR A 266 -0.08 4.31 13.64
N ALA A 267 0.61 5.40 13.34
CA ALA A 267 0.13 6.43 12.42
C ALA A 267 -0.12 5.86 11.01
N SER A 268 0.75 4.97 10.52
CA SER A 268 0.54 4.28 9.24
C SER A 268 -0.70 3.37 9.26
N PHE A 269 -0.93 2.66 10.36
CA PHE A 269 -2.15 1.88 10.55
C PHE A 269 -3.40 2.76 10.55
N LEU A 270 -3.38 3.88 11.29
CA LEU A 270 -4.47 4.85 11.32
C LEU A 270 -4.76 5.43 9.93
N PHE A 271 -3.71 5.70 9.15
CA PHE A 271 -3.85 6.15 7.77
C PHE A 271 -4.57 5.12 6.89
N LEU A 272 -4.14 3.86 6.95
CA LEU A 272 -4.76 2.76 6.20
C LEU A 272 -6.22 2.48 6.62
N SER A 273 -6.58 2.81 7.85
CA SER A 273 -7.96 2.74 8.36
C SER A 273 -8.75 4.04 8.22
N GLU A 274 -8.22 5.01 7.46
CA GLU A 274 -8.84 6.30 7.14
C GLU A 274 -9.13 7.20 8.36
N ASN A 275 -8.46 6.95 9.51
CA ASN A 275 -8.56 7.74 10.73
C ASN A 275 -7.62 8.95 10.71
N TYR A 276 -7.77 9.84 9.73
CA TYR A 276 -6.82 10.91 9.43
C TYR A 276 -6.59 11.92 10.56
N ALA A 277 -7.59 12.18 11.39
CA ALA A 277 -7.43 13.08 12.54
C ALA A 277 -6.45 12.49 13.58
N ASP A 278 -6.57 11.20 13.88
CA ASP A 278 -5.66 10.50 14.78
C ASP A 278 -4.26 10.40 14.18
N VAL A 279 -4.14 10.23 12.85
CA VAL A 279 -2.84 10.28 12.15
C VAL A 279 -2.13 11.60 12.45
N LEU A 280 -2.79 12.73 12.25
CA LEU A 280 -2.19 14.05 12.49
C LEU A 280 -1.78 14.24 13.95
N ASN A 281 -2.55 13.71 14.89
CA ASN A 281 -2.19 13.74 16.31
C ASN A 281 -0.89 12.97 16.57
N GLU A 282 -0.75 11.75 16.06
CA GLU A 282 0.46 10.95 16.25
C GLU A 282 1.68 11.58 15.54
N LEU A 283 1.51 12.07 14.31
CA LEU A 283 2.60 12.73 13.58
C LEU A 283 3.08 14.01 14.28
N ASN A 284 2.19 14.77 14.90
CA ASN A 284 2.56 15.94 15.69
C ASN A 284 3.35 15.56 16.97
N GLN A 285 3.11 14.39 17.57
CA GLN A 285 3.93 13.91 18.68
C GLN A 285 5.33 13.52 18.20
N ILE A 286 5.45 12.85 17.05
CA ILE A 286 6.74 12.51 16.42
C ILE A 286 7.51 13.79 16.11
N GLY A 287 6.88 14.78 15.50
CA GLY A 287 7.50 16.06 15.15
C GLY A 287 8.08 16.86 16.31
N LYS A 288 7.67 16.59 17.55
CA LYS A 288 8.28 17.18 18.74
C LYS A 288 9.65 16.56 19.08
N VAL A 289 9.87 15.30 18.65
CA VAL A 289 11.11 14.55 18.88
C VAL A 289 12.06 14.73 17.70
N ASP A 290 11.55 14.52 16.49
CA ASP A 290 12.28 14.69 15.23
C ASP A 290 11.40 15.35 14.17
N SER A 291 11.59 16.65 13.97
CA SER A 291 10.88 17.42 12.94
C SER A 291 11.35 17.12 11.50
N ASN A 292 12.44 16.38 11.35
CA ASN A 292 13.08 16.08 10.06
C ASN A 292 12.86 14.64 9.58
N ASP A 293 12.13 13.81 10.34
CA ASP A 293 11.84 12.45 9.92
C ASP A 293 11.06 12.44 8.58
N VAL A 294 11.66 11.82 7.57
CA VAL A 294 11.12 11.77 6.21
C VAL A 294 9.83 10.95 6.13
N ASN A 295 9.73 9.86 6.91
CA ASN A 295 8.54 9.00 6.89
C ASN A 295 7.34 9.72 7.52
N MET A 296 7.60 10.51 8.57
CA MET A 296 6.61 11.42 9.14
C MET A 296 6.14 12.45 8.10
N MET A 297 7.08 13.08 7.37
CA MET A 297 6.72 14.07 6.33
C MET A 297 5.89 13.43 5.20
N ARG A 298 6.26 12.24 4.74
CA ARG A 298 5.49 11.46 3.77
C ARG A 298 4.04 11.29 4.23
N LEU A 299 3.87 10.78 5.43
CA LEU A 299 2.57 10.48 5.98
C LEU A 299 1.72 11.75 6.21
N PHE A 300 2.36 12.87 6.60
CA PHE A 300 1.70 14.18 6.64
C PHE A 300 1.19 14.60 5.25
N ALA A 301 2.04 14.51 4.21
CA ALA A 301 1.68 14.91 2.86
C ALA A 301 0.48 14.11 2.34
N TYR A 302 0.49 12.79 2.52
CA TYR A 302 -0.60 11.89 2.13
C TYR A 302 -1.88 12.21 2.90
N THR A 303 -1.77 12.37 4.22
CA THR A 303 -2.92 12.70 5.08
C THR A 303 -3.55 14.04 4.72
N TYR A 304 -2.74 15.09 4.49
CA TYR A 304 -3.26 16.39 4.05
C TYR A 304 -3.96 16.31 2.69
N HIS A 305 -3.48 15.46 1.77
CA HIS A 305 -4.18 15.22 0.51
C HIS A 305 -5.57 14.59 0.74
N GLU A 306 -5.65 13.54 1.57
CA GLU A 306 -6.90 12.83 1.84
C GLU A 306 -7.95 13.74 2.53
N ILE A 307 -7.53 14.57 3.49
CA ILE A 307 -8.42 15.55 4.13
C ILE A 307 -8.65 16.81 3.31
N LYS A 308 -8.15 16.85 2.04
CA LYS A 308 -8.33 17.94 1.07
C LYS A 308 -7.67 19.28 1.46
N ASP A 309 -6.68 19.29 2.35
CA ASP A 309 -5.83 20.45 2.64
C ASP A 309 -4.72 20.54 1.57
N SER A 310 -5.10 21.07 0.40
CA SER A 310 -4.21 21.12 -0.77
C SER A 310 -2.95 21.96 -0.52
N VAL A 311 -3.03 23.00 0.30
CA VAL A 311 -1.88 23.87 0.60
C VAL A 311 -0.82 23.11 1.38
N LYS A 312 -1.21 22.48 2.52
CA LYS A 312 -0.28 21.72 3.34
C LYS A 312 0.22 20.47 2.61
N ALA A 313 -0.65 19.79 1.85
CA ALA A 313 -0.24 18.65 1.03
C ALA A 313 0.88 19.03 0.06
N THR A 314 0.72 20.14 -0.67
CA THR A 314 1.72 20.63 -1.63
C THR A 314 3.04 21.01 -0.96
N ILE A 315 2.98 21.79 0.12
CA ILE A 315 4.20 22.19 0.85
C ILE A 315 4.95 20.97 1.37
N THR A 316 4.22 20.01 1.95
CA THR A 316 4.85 18.87 2.61
C THR A 316 5.40 17.86 1.61
N ILE A 317 4.67 17.57 0.50
CA ILE A 317 5.19 16.65 -0.52
C ILE A 317 6.43 17.23 -1.21
N ASN A 318 6.48 18.54 -1.44
CA ASN A 318 7.66 19.19 -2.01
C ASN A 318 8.88 19.04 -1.10
N LYS A 319 8.72 19.20 0.22
CA LYS A 319 9.80 18.95 1.19
C LYS A 319 10.33 17.52 1.14
N VAL A 320 9.45 16.53 0.93
CA VAL A 320 9.86 15.12 0.74
C VAL A 320 10.75 15.00 -0.49
N PHE A 321 10.33 15.60 -1.63
CA PHE A 321 11.06 15.54 -2.90
C PHE A 321 12.35 16.37 -2.91
N GLU A 322 12.47 17.37 -2.05
CA GLU A 322 13.71 18.13 -1.84
C GLU A 322 14.73 17.37 -0.98
N LYS A 323 14.26 16.57 0.00
CA LYS A 323 15.12 15.88 0.96
C LYS A 323 15.52 14.48 0.53
N VAL A 324 14.75 13.84 -0.32
CA VAL A 324 14.94 12.45 -0.74
C VAL A 324 15.47 12.40 -2.16
N GLU A 325 16.55 11.68 -2.37
CA GLU A 325 17.10 11.41 -3.70
C GLU A 325 16.09 10.68 -4.58
N GLU A 326 16.09 10.93 -5.88
CA GLU A 326 15.06 10.46 -6.81
C GLU A 326 14.90 8.93 -6.78
N GLU A 327 16.01 8.20 -6.67
CA GLU A 327 16.03 6.73 -6.66
C GLU A 327 15.40 6.13 -5.40
N LYS A 328 15.23 6.95 -4.35
CA LYS A 328 14.64 6.55 -3.07
C LYS A 328 13.17 6.96 -2.95
N HIS A 329 12.59 7.60 -3.98
CA HIS A 329 11.17 7.90 -3.99
C HIS A 329 10.36 6.61 -4.09
N THR A 330 9.44 6.44 -3.17
CA THR A 330 8.54 5.28 -3.14
C THR A 330 7.43 5.38 -4.19
N VAL A 331 6.72 4.28 -4.42
CA VAL A 331 5.50 4.27 -5.24
C VAL A 331 4.49 5.30 -4.71
N LEU A 332 4.28 5.35 -3.39
CA LEU A 332 3.35 6.29 -2.76
C LEU A 332 3.80 7.74 -2.88
N ASP A 333 5.10 8.03 -2.78
CA ASP A 333 5.62 9.38 -2.99
C ASP A 333 5.22 9.90 -4.38
N ASN A 334 5.48 9.12 -5.42
CA ASN A 334 5.14 9.48 -6.79
C ASN A 334 3.62 9.53 -7.01
N GLU A 335 2.86 8.60 -6.44
CA GLU A 335 1.40 8.57 -6.52
C GLU A 335 0.79 9.84 -5.93
N TYR A 336 1.14 10.18 -4.67
CA TYR A 336 0.60 11.38 -4.01
C TYR A 336 1.12 12.67 -4.64
N LYS A 337 2.39 12.73 -5.06
CA LYS A 337 2.91 13.88 -5.82
C LYS A 337 2.08 14.10 -7.08
N GLY A 338 1.82 13.04 -7.84
CA GLY A 338 1.02 13.11 -9.05
C GLY A 338 -0.42 13.56 -8.80
N LYS A 339 -1.09 13.01 -7.80
CA LYS A 339 -2.45 13.39 -7.42
C LYS A 339 -2.55 14.83 -6.92
N ILE A 340 -1.60 15.29 -6.11
CA ILE A 340 -1.52 16.65 -5.58
C ILE A 340 -1.33 17.66 -6.73
N GLU A 341 -0.37 17.40 -7.63
CA GLU A 341 -0.12 18.29 -8.78
C GLU A 341 -1.34 18.39 -9.70
N ALA A 342 -1.95 17.26 -10.03
CA ALA A 342 -3.16 17.24 -10.86
C ALA A 342 -4.34 17.98 -10.22
N LYS A 343 -4.48 17.90 -8.88
CA LYS A 343 -5.50 18.62 -8.14
C LYS A 343 -5.26 20.13 -8.13
N ASN A 344 -4.00 20.55 -8.17
CA ASN A 344 -3.59 21.95 -8.28
C ASN A 344 -3.64 22.49 -9.73
N GLY A 345 -4.16 21.73 -10.69
CA GLY A 345 -4.25 22.11 -12.10
C GLY A 345 -2.98 21.88 -12.91
N GLN A 346 -1.95 21.30 -12.31
CA GLN A 346 -0.69 20.94 -12.97
C GLN A 346 -0.79 19.54 -13.61
N ASP A 347 -1.79 19.34 -14.46
CA ASP A 347 -2.15 18.05 -15.05
C ASP A 347 -0.97 17.33 -15.72
N SER A 348 -0.16 18.06 -16.49
CA SER A 348 1.00 17.48 -17.19
C SER A 348 2.05 16.96 -16.22
N ILE A 349 2.29 17.66 -15.11
CA ILE A 349 3.22 17.23 -14.07
C ILE A 349 2.62 16.03 -13.31
N GLY A 350 1.34 16.11 -12.98
CA GLY A 350 0.60 15.05 -12.29
C GLY A 350 0.72 13.70 -13.01
N VAL A 351 0.49 13.69 -14.32
CA VAL A 351 0.60 12.48 -15.16
C VAL A 351 2.01 11.89 -15.15
N VAL A 352 3.06 12.72 -15.19
CA VAL A 352 4.45 12.23 -15.15
C VAL A 352 4.72 11.45 -13.87
N TYR A 353 4.32 11.97 -12.71
CA TYR A 353 4.54 11.29 -11.44
C TYR A 353 3.66 10.05 -11.26
N LEU A 354 2.41 10.06 -11.75
CA LEU A 354 1.57 8.87 -11.73
C LEU A 354 2.14 7.74 -12.60
N TRP A 355 2.71 8.07 -13.77
CA TRP A 355 3.44 7.09 -14.58
C TRP A 355 4.69 6.57 -13.89
N LYS A 356 5.46 7.42 -13.18
CA LYS A 356 6.59 6.96 -12.35
C LYS A 356 6.11 5.97 -11.30
N ALA A 357 5.01 6.28 -10.59
CA ALA A 357 4.42 5.37 -9.61
C ALA A 357 4.02 4.02 -10.22
N TYR A 358 3.31 4.04 -11.37
CA TYR A 358 2.91 2.83 -12.08
C TYR A 358 4.11 2.00 -12.56
N ASN A 359 5.17 2.64 -13.05
CA ASN A 359 6.37 1.95 -13.52
C ASN A 359 7.17 1.32 -12.38
N LEU A 360 7.11 1.88 -11.16
CA LEU A 360 7.69 1.28 -9.96
C LEU A 360 6.90 0.07 -9.46
N ASP A 361 5.57 0.09 -9.65
CA ASP A 361 4.68 -1.03 -9.29
C ASP A 361 3.52 -1.13 -10.30
N SER A 362 3.73 -1.92 -11.35
CA SER A 362 2.74 -2.14 -12.40
C SER A 362 1.50 -2.94 -11.96
N THR A 363 1.50 -3.51 -10.76
CA THR A 363 0.32 -4.18 -10.20
C THR A 363 -0.74 -3.18 -9.73
N LYS A 364 -0.37 -1.93 -9.48
CA LYS A 364 -1.28 -0.82 -9.14
C LYS A 364 -2.01 -0.27 -10.36
N THR A 365 -2.77 -1.12 -11.01
CA THR A 365 -3.46 -0.77 -12.26
C THR A 365 -4.55 0.30 -12.08
N ASP A 366 -4.97 0.61 -10.85
CA ASP A 366 -5.91 1.71 -10.56
C ASP A 366 -5.30 3.08 -10.86
N LEU A 367 -3.96 3.23 -10.80
CA LEU A 367 -3.27 4.45 -11.23
C LEU A 367 -3.53 4.79 -12.70
N LEU A 368 -3.75 3.79 -13.54
CA LEU A 368 -4.08 3.98 -14.95
C LEU A 368 -5.43 4.70 -15.13
N ILE A 369 -6.36 4.52 -14.18
CA ILE A 369 -7.65 5.23 -14.16
C ILE A 369 -7.41 6.72 -13.89
N ASP A 370 -6.57 7.04 -12.90
CA ASP A 370 -6.23 8.42 -12.57
C ASP A 370 -5.50 9.10 -13.73
N ILE A 371 -4.51 8.44 -14.32
CA ILE A 371 -3.77 8.91 -15.51
C ILE A 371 -4.72 9.19 -16.67
N ALA A 372 -5.58 8.23 -17.01
CA ALA A 372 -6.51 8.37 -18.12
C ALA A 372 -7.52 9.49 -17.89
N ASN A 373 -8.05 9.64 -16.65
CA ASN A 373 -8.96 10.71 -16.32
C ASN A 373 -8.30 12.11 -16.44
N ILE A 374 -7.03 12.24 -16.10
CA ILE A 374 -6.26 13.46 -16.31
C ILE A 374 -6.12 13.73 -17.82
N TYR A 375 -5.75 12.73 -18.62
CA TYR A 375 -5.68 12.87 -20.07
C TYR A 375 -7.03 13.24 -20.70
N MET A 376 -8.15 12.67 -20.20
CA MET A 376 -9.50 13.07 -20.62
C MET A 376 -9.77 14.54 -20.34
N ARG A 377 -9.39 15.05 -19.15
CA ARG A 377 -9.52 16.48 -18.79
C ARG A 377 -8.66 17.38 -19.68
N MET A 378 -7.45 16.93 -20.02
CA MET A 378 -6.54 17.60 -20.96
C MET A 378 -6.99 17.48 -22.43
N LYS A 379 -8.07 16.76 -22.72
CA LYS A 379 -8.54 16.42 -24.09
C LYS A 379 -7.52 15.63 -24.93
N LYS A 380 -6.57 14.97 -24.27
CA LYS A 380 -5.61 14.05 -24.89
C LYS A 380 -6.23 12.64 -24.98
N TYR A 381 -7.24 12.52 -25.85
CA TYR A 381 -8.09 11.34 -25.88
C TYR A 381 -7.37 10.06 -26.31
N GLY A 382 -6.35 10.16 -27.18
CA GLY A 382 -5.52 9.02 -27.58
C GLY A 382 -4.70 8.47 -26.40
N ASP A 383 -4.09 9.34 -25.60
CA ASP A 383 -3.34 8.95 -24.42
C ASP A 383 -4.28 8.36 -23.33
N ALA A 384 -5.50 8.92 -23.21
CA ALA A 384 -6.52 8.40 -22.30
C ALA A 384 -6.98 6.99 -22.72
N GLU A 385 -7.25 6.78 -24.02
CA GLU A 385 -7.59 5.47 -24.57
C GLU A 385 -6.50 4.45 -24.31
N ALA A 386 -5.22 4.79 -24.55
CA ALA A 386 -4.10 3.92 -24.31
C ALA A 386 -3.99 3.52 -22.81
N ALA A 387 -4.17 4.47 -21.91
CA ALA A 387 -4.11 4.19 -20.48
C ALA A 387 -5.29 3.31 -20.00
N PHE A 388 -6.54 3.56 -20.46
CA PHE A 388 -7.68 2.70 -20.15
C PHE A 388 -7.55 1.31 -20.79
N SER A 389 -7.01 1.20 -22.02
CA SER A 389 -6.73 -0.11 -22.66
C SER A 389 -5.75 -0.92 -21.83
N LYS A 390 -4.66 -0.28 -21.38
CA LYS A 390 -3.68 -0.92 -20.51
C LYS A 390 -4.28 -1.37 -19.16
N ARG A 391 -5.26 -0.61 -18.61
CA ARG A 391 -6.04 -1.02 -17.43
C ARG A 391 -6.83 -2.30 -17.70
N ILE A 392 -7.49 -2.41 -18.86
CA ILE A 392 -8.26 -3.59 -19.26
C ILE A 392 -7.35 -4.80 -19.45
N GLU A 393 -6.19 -4.63 -20.10
CA GLU A 393 -5.24 -5.72 -20.37
C GLU A 393 -4.62 -6.29 -19.09
N ASN A 394 -4.23 -5.43 -18.15
CA ASN A 394 -3.43 -5.80 -16.99
C ASN A 394 -4.23 -5.85 -15.68
N GLY A 395 -5.46 -5.35 -15.67
CA GLY A 395 -6.26 -5.22 -14.46
C GLY A 395 -6.93 -6.53 -14.05
N LYS A 396 -7.01 -6.74 -12.74
CA LYS A 396 -7.83 -7.79 -12.14
C LYS A 396 -9.13 -7.18 -11.59
N GLY A 397 -10.20 -7.98 -11.56
CA GLY A 397 -11.48 -7.55 -11.00
C GLY A 397 -12.13 -6.38 -11.77
N LEU A 398 -12.01 -6.38 -13.09
CA LEU A 398 -12.58 -5.35 -13.97
C LEU A 398 -14.08 -5.24 -13.81
N LYS A 399 -14.58 -4.00 -13.80
CA LYS A 399 -15.98 -3.64 -13.65
C LYS A 399 -16.51 -3.02 -14.95
N SER A 400 -17.82 -2.96 -15.09
CA SER A 400 -18.48 -2.26 -16.20
C SER A 400 -17.97 -0.81 -16.38
N ALA A 401 -17.63 -0.12 -15.28
CA ALA A 401 -17.08 1.23 -15.32
C ALA A 401 -15.73 1.32 -16.05
N ASP A 402 -14.88 0.30 -15.96
CA ASP A 402 -13.58 0.28 -16.66
C ASP A 402 -13.80 0.29 -18.17
N TYR A 403 -14.69 -0.57 -18.67
CA TYR A 403 -15.07 -0.62 -20.09
C TYR A 403 -15.80 0.65 -20.55
N PHE A 404 -16.68 1.20 -19.70
CA PHE A 404 -17.38 2.45 -20.02
C PHE A 404 -16.40 3.62 -20.20
N ASN A 405 -15.38 3.72 -19.34
CA ASN A 405 -14.37 4.75 -19.44
C ASN A 405 -13.49 4.59 -20.69
N LEU A 406 -13.10 3.34 -21.02
CA LEU A 406 -12.43 3.04 -22.30
C LEU A 406 -13.31 3.46 -23.47
N GLY A 407 -14.57 3.07 -23.48
CA GLY A 407 -15.52 3.45 -24.52
C GLY A 407 -15.62 4.96 -24.71
N ARG A 408 -15.68 5.73 -23.61
CA ARG A 408 -15.69 7.20 -23.67
C ARG A 408 -14.41 7.78 -24.27
N ALA A 409 -13.26 7.31 -23.83
CA ALA A 409 -11.98 7.78 -24.35
C ALA A 409 -11.85 7.49 -25.85
N SER A 410 -12.16 6.28 -26.26
CA SER A 410 -12.12 5.85 -27.66
C SER A 410 -13.15 6.59 -28.54
N PHE A 411 -14.35 6.86 -28.01
CA PHE A 411 -15.36 7.67 -28.71
C PHE A 411 -14.84 9.08 -29.01
N PHE A 412 -14.29 9.78 -28.00
CA PHE A 412 -13.73 11.11 -28.19
C PHE A 412 -12.45 11.12 -29.01
N ASN A 413 -11.69 10.01 -28.99
CA ASN A 413 -10.55 9.79 -29.90
C ASN A 413 -10.97 9.42 -31.34
N LYS A 414 -12.28 9.31 -31.58
CA LYS A 414 -12.87 8.88 -32.87
C LYS A 414 -12.54 7.43 -33.26
N ASN A 415 -12.05 6.63 -32.32
CA ASN A 415 -11.84 5.20 -32.50
C ASN A 415 -13.14 4.45 -32.19
N TYR A 416 -14.13 4.59 -33.07
CA TYR A 416 -15.49 4.09 -32.81
C TYR A 416 -15.57 2.56 -32.75
N VAL A 417 -14.64 1.84 -33.38
CA VAL A 417 -14.61 0.36 -33.32
C VAL A 417 -14.26 -0.12 -31.93
N VAL A 418 -13.22 0.48 -31.31
CA VAL A 418 -12.85 0.16 -29.93
C VAL A 418 -13.94 0.63 -28.97
N ALA A 419 -14.54 1.81 -29.22
CA ALA A 419 -15.63 2.33 -28.41
C ALA A 419 -16.84 1.39 -28.40
N ASP A 420 -17.28 0.87 -29.58
CA ASP A 420 -18.41 -0.08 -29.65
C ASP A 420 -18.08 -1.38 -28.92
N SER A 421 -16.88 -1.92 -29.12
CA SER A 421 -16.44 -3.14 -28.41
C SER A 421 -16.47 -2.97 -26.89
N ALA A 422 -16.00 -1.82 -26.39
CA ALA A 422 -16.03 -1.49 -24.98
C ALA A 422 -17.47 -1.34 -24.45
N TYR A 423 -18.35 -0.61 -25.18
CA TYR A 423 -19.75 -0.48 -24.78
C TYR A 423 -20.54 -1.78 -24.94
N ALA A 424 -20.16 -2.65 -25.88
CA ALA A 424 -20.74 -3.99 -25.96
C ALA A 424 -20.52 -4.75 -24.65
N LYS A 425 -19.30 -4.67 -24.09
CA LYS A 425 -18.98 -5.29 -22.81
C LYS A 425 -19.76 -4.64 -21.66
N VAL A 426 -19.95 -3.32 -21.68
CA VAL A 426 -20.82 -2.63 -20.71
C VAL A 426 -22.24 -3.17 -20.75
N THR A 427 -22.85 -3.30 -21.96
CA THR A 427 -24.22 -3.78 -22.11
C THR A 427 -24.38 -5.27 -21.80
N GLU A 428 -23.32 -6.06 -21.91
CA GLU A 428 -23.27 -7.46 -21.45
C GLU A 428 -23.26 -7.55 -19.91
N LEU A 429 -22.43 -6.73 -19.25
CA LEU A 429 -22.28 -6.74 -17.79
C LEU A 429 -23.42 -6.04 -17.04
N GLN A 430 -24.10 -5.09 -17.69
CA GLN A 430 -25.20 -4.30 -17.13
C GLN A 430 -26.35 -4.19 -18.13
N THR A 431 -27.08 -5.29 -18.28
CA THR A 431 -28.16 -5.44 -19.26
C THR A 431 -29.36 -4.52 -19.03
N SER A 432 -29.55 -4.01 -17.82
CA SER A 432 -30.62 -3.11 -17.42
C SER A 432 -30.23 -1.62 -17.32
N TRP A 433 -28.98 -1.27 -17.64
CA TRP A 433 -28.51 0.11 -17.54
C TRP A 433 -28.73 0.87 -18.87
N PRO A 434 -29.69 1.83 -18.94
CA PRO A 434 -30.04 2.49 -20.21
C PRO A 434 -28.86 3.19 -20.86
N ASN A 435 -28.03 3.90 -20.09
CA ASN A 435 -26.94 4.71 -20.65
C ASN A 435 -25.84 3.87 -21.36
N GLY A 436 -25.67 2.60 -21.00
CA GLY A 436 -24.77 1.69 -21.73
C GLY A 436 -25.22 1.55 -23.19
N PHE A 437 -26.52 1.32 -23.41
CA PHE A 437 -27.12 1.21 -24.76
C PHE A 437 -27.12 2.54 -25.49
N LEU A 438 -27.37 3.67 -24.82
CA LEU A 438 -27.31 4.99 -25.42
C LEU A 438 -25.93 5.31 -26.01
N TRP A 439 -24.87 5.06 -25.23
CA TRP A 439 -23.52 5.31 -25.71
C TRP A 439 -23.12 4.36 -26.84
N ARG A 440 -23.57 3.11 -26.77
CA ARG A 440 -23.36 2.16 -27.86
C ARG A 440 -24.09 2.59 -29.13
N ALA A 441 -25.35 3.07 -29.01
CA ALA A 441 -26.10 3.63 -30.11
C ALA A 441 -25.40 4.83 -30.75
N LYS A 442 -24.94 5.80 -29.94
CA LYS A 442 -24.15 6.96 -30.41
C LYS A 442 -22.93 6.52 -31.19
N THR A 443 -22.20 5.55 -30.65
CA THR A 443 -21.00 5.03 -31.33
C THR A 443 -21.33 4.39 -32.66
N ASN A 444 -22.35 3.56 -32.71
CA ASN A 444 -22.80 2.91 -33.96
C ASN A 444 -23.37 3.90 -34.98
N SER A 445 -23.97 5.03 -34.52
CA SER A 445 -24.38 6.11 -35.43
C SER A 445 -23.19 6.85 -36.06
N MET A 446 -22.02 6.86 -35.40
CA MET A 446 -20.78 7.42 -35.96
C MET A 446 -20.12 6.44 -36.94
N ILE A 447 -20.18 5.13 -36.68
CA ILE A 447 -19.69 4.07 -37.57
C ILE A 447 -20.53 4.05 -38.87
N ASP A 448 -21.85 4.11 -38.76
CA ASP A 448 -22.81 4.14 -39.85
C ASP A 448 -23.44 5.53 -39.96
N SER A 449 -22.62 6.53 -40.33
CA SER A 449 -23.01 7.96 -40.33
C SER A 449 -24.16 8.30 -41.28
N THR A 450 -24.39 7.48 -42.31
CA THR A 450 -25.51 7.61 -43.26
C THR A 450 -26.75 6.86 -42.78
N SER A 451 -26.65 6.08 -41.70
CA SER A 451 -27.69 5.18 -41.20
C SER A 451 -28.15 4.11 -42.21
N SER A 452 -27.34 3.85 -43.25
CA SER A 452 -27.72 2.93 -44.33
C SER A 452 -27.77 1.46 -43.87
N LYS A 453 -26.95 1.09 -42.89
CA LYS A 453 -26.90 -0.26 -42.30
C LYS A 453 -27.79 -0.41 -41.07
N GLY A 454 -28.24 0.69 -40.48
CA GLY A 454 -29.07 0.70 -39.29
C GLY A 454 -28.36 0.20 -38.02
N LEU A 455 -27.02 0.29 -37.95
CA LEU A 455 -26.25 -0.29 -36.82
C LEU A 455 -26.65 0.27 -35.45
N ALA A 456 -27.02 1.52 -35.38
CA ALA A 456 -27.42 2.15 -34.11
C ALA A 456 -28.86 1.82 -33.70
N LYS A 457 -29.74 1.43 -34.65
CA LYS A 457 -31.16 1.21 -34.40
C LYS A 457 -31.44 0.29 -33.20
N PRO A 458 -30.94 -0.95 -33.13
CA PRO A 458 -31.27 -1.86 -32.04
C PRO A 458 -30.86 -1.33 -30.68
N HIS A 459 -29.78 -0.55 -30.61
CA HIS A 459 -29.28 0.02 -29.37
C HIS A 459 -30.11 1.22 -28.92
N TYR A 460 -30.58 2.09 -29.83
CA TYR A 460 -31.53 3.15 -29.50
C TYR A 460 -32.87 2.58 -29.07
N GLU A 461 -33.39 1.56 -29.73
CA GLU A 461 -34.64 0.89 -29.35
C GLU A 461 -34.53 0.28 -27.94
N LYS A 462 -33.42 -0.40 -27.63
CA LYS A 462 -33.18 -0.96 -26.29
C LYS A 462 -33.01 0.13 -25.22
N PHE A 463 -32.34 1.23 -25.54
CA PHE A 463 -32.28 2.37 -24.63
C PHE A 463 -33.68 2.92 -24.32
N ILE A 464 -34.51 3.12 -25.34
CA ILE A 464 -35.91 3.61 -25.17
C ILE A 464 -36.71 2.68 -24.26
N GLU A 465 -36.69 1.37 -24.53
CA GLU A 465 -37.36 0.36 -23.71
C GLU A 465 -36.96 0.50 -22.22
N LEU A 466 -35.66 0.49 -21.94
CA LEU A 466 -35.14 0.55 -20.57
C LEU A 466 -35.41 1.91 -19.90
N ALA A 467 -35.26 3.02 -20.63
CA ALA A 467 -35.50 4.35 -20.12
C ALA A 467 -36.97 4.61 -19.79
N GLN A 468 -37.89 4.01 -20.55
CA GLN A 468 -39.34 4.10 -20.29
C GLN A 468 -39.76 3.22 -19.12
N ALA A 469 -39.08 2.09 -18.90
CA ALA A 469 -39.34 1.22 -17.77
C ALA A 469 -38.85 1.84 -16.43
N ASP A 470 -37.82 2.66 -16.46
CA ASP A 470 -37.25 3.34 -15.28
C ASP A 470 -37.93 4.70 -15.03
N THR A 471 -39.19 4.65 -14.61
CA THR A 471 -40.02 5.83 -14.36
C THR A 471 -39.45 6.74 -13.25
N ALA A 472 -38.76 6.19 -12.28
CA ALA A 472 -38.13 6.93 -11.18
C ALA A 472 -37.03 7.89 -11.66
N ASN A 473 -36.35 7.56 -12.75
CA ASN A 473 -35.29 8.38 -13.35
C ASN A 473 -35.68 9.02 -14.69
N ALA A 474 -36.93 8.98 -15.07
CA ALA A 474 -37.41 9.48 -16.36
C ALA A 474 -36.87 10.87 -16.78
N PRO A 475 -36.80 11.89 -15.89
CA PRO A 475 -36.24 13.20 -16.25
C PRO A 475 -34.79 13.14 -16.73
N LYS A 476 -34.00 12.18 -16.22
CA LYS A 476 -32.59 12.02 -16.61
C LYS A 476 -32.41 11.50 -18.04
N TYR A 477 -33.43 10.81 -18.56
CA TYR A 477 -33.38 10.20 -19.89
C TYR A 477 -34.00 11.06 -20.99
N LYS A 478 -34.64 12.19 -20.67
CA LYS A 478 -35.33 13.02 -21.63
C LYS A 478 -34.48 13.38 -22.87
N SER A 479 -33.26 13.86 -22.65
CA SER A 479 -32.34 14.20 -23.74
C SER A 479 -31.96 12.99 -24.61
N GLY A 480 -31.67 11.84 -23.96
CA GLY A 480 -31.37 10.60 -24.68
C GLY A 480 -32.56 10.06 -25.47
N LEU A 481 -33.79 10.18 -24.94
CA LEU A 481 -35.01 9.79 -25.66
C LEU A 481 -35.25 10.67 -26.90
N ILE A 482 -35.09 11.99 -26.79
CA ILE A 482 -35.22 12.92 -27.94
C ILE A 482 -34.17 12.55 -29.00
N GLU A 483 -32.95 12.30 -28.62
CA GLU A 483 -31.87 11.91 -29.54
C GLU A 483 -32.22 10.56 -30.23
N SER A 484 -32.66 9.57 -29.45
CA SER A 484 -33.03 8.26 -29.97
C SER A 484 -34.20 8.32 -30.95
N TYR A 485 -35.24 9.06 -30.60
CA TYR A 485 -36.37 9.25 -31.48
C TYR A 485 -36.00 10.01 -32.77
N ARG A 486 -35.09 10.98 -32.67
CA ARG A 486 -34.58 11.70 -33.84
C ARG A 486 -33.82 10.81 -34.80
N TYR A 487 -32.94 9.95 -34.28
CA TYR A 487 -32.22 8.96 -35.08
C TYR A 487 -33.20 8.01 -35.77
N LEU A 488 -34.15 7.44 -35.03
CA LEU A 488 -35.14 6.50 -35.59
C LEU A 488 -36.06 7.17 -36.61
N ALA A 489 -36.50 8.40 -36.37
CA ALA A 489 -37.26 9.15 -37.35
C ALA A 489 -36.52 9.31 -38.68
N VAL A 490 -35.25 9.72 -38.63
CA VAL A 490 -34.41 9.86 -39.82
C VAL A 490 -34.17 8.53 -40.50
N TYR A 491 -33.87 7.49 -39.74
CA TYR A 491 -33.64 6.12 -40.24
C TYR A 491 -34.86 5.60 -40.99
N TYR A 492 -36.04 5.64 -40.38
CA TYR A 492 -37.28 5.16 -41.03
C TYR A 492 -37.62 5.94 -42.28
N TYR A 493 -37.38 7.27 -42.31
CA TYR A 493 -37.61 8.06 -43.49
C TYR A 493 -36.60 7.79 -44.61
N LYS A 494 -35.30 7.86 -44.28
CA LYS A 494 -34.27 7.80 -45.31
C LYS A 494 -33.96 6.39 -45.79
N THR A 495 -33.93 5.43 -44.87
CA THR A 495 -33.45 4.06 -45.15
C THR A 495 -34.60 3.12 -45.42
N GLU A 496 -35.56 3.07 -44.53
CA GLU A 496 -36.73 2.15 -44.65
C GLU A 496 -37.84 2.68 -45.56
N LYS A 497 -37.82 3.96 -45.93
CA LYS A 497 -38.86 4.66 -46.71
C LYS A 497 -40.24 4.61 -46.03
N LYS A 498 -40.31 4.52 -44.74
CA LYS A 498 -41.53 4.44 -43.91
C LYS A 498 -41.86 5.77 -43.31
N THR A 499 -42.60 6.58 -44.04
CA THR A 499 -42.91 7.98 -43.65
C THR A 499 -43.80 8.07 -42.40
N ASP A 500 -44.74 7.17 -42.22
CA ASP A 500 -45.66 7.20 -41.09
C ASP A 500 -44.97 6.84 -39.77
N GLU A 501 -44.05 5.87 -39.78
CA GLU A 501 -43.21 5.55 -38.65
C GLU A 501 -42.30 6.73 -38.30
N SER A 502 -41.71 7.38 -39.29
CA SER A 502 -40.90 8.60 -39.09
C SER A 502 -41.70 9.68 -38.39
N LYS A 503 -42.92 9.98 -38.88
CA LYS A 503 -43.88 10.94 -38.25
C LYS A 503 -44.18 10.59 -36.81
N SER A 504 -44.40 9.28 -36.51
CA SER A 504 -44.64 8.82 -35.15
C SER A 504 -43.52 9.18 -34.20
N TYR A 505 -42.26 8.99 -34.61
CA TYR A 505 -41.13 9.35 -33.76
C TYR A 505 -40.97 10.87 -33.62
N TYR A 506 -41.22 11.69 -34.64
CA TYR A 506 -41.24 13.14 -34.48
C TYR A 506 -42.33 13.63 -33.51
N ARG A 507 -43.52 13.03 -33.51
CA ARG A 507 -44.57 13.28 -32.51
C ARG A 507 -44.06 12.99 -31.09
N LYS A 508 -43.41 11.86 -30.86
CA LYS A 508 -42.82 11.52 -29.55
C LYS A 508 -41.77 12.51 -29.08
N ILE A 509 -41.03 13.16 -30.01
CA ILE A 509 -40.16 14.27 -29.66
C ILE A 509 -40.95 15.46 -29.17
N LEU A 510 -42.03 15.86 -29.90
CA LEU A 510 -42.89 16.99 -29.55
C LEU A 510 -43.66 16.77 -28.25
N ASP A 511 -43.99 15.51 -27.91
CA ASP A 511 -44.59 15.15 -26.61
C ASP A 511 -43.60 15.44 -25.45
N LEU A 512 -42.31 15.25 -25.67
CA LEU A 512 -41.28 15.54 -24.68
C LEU A 512 -40.82 17.01 -24.70
N ASP A 513 -40.72 17.60 -25.90
CA ASP A 513 -40.31 19.00 -26.13
C ASP A 513 -41.15 19.62 -27.23
N PRO A 514 -42.26 20.25 -26.89
CA PRO A 514 -43.17 20.91 -27.87
C PRO A 514 -42.50 22.01 -28.69
N ALA A 515 -41.36 22.55 -28.25
CA ALA A 515 -40.63 23.61 -28.92
C ALA A 515 -39.44 23.10 -29.78
N ASP A 516 -39.24 21.78 -29.93
CA ASP A 516 -38.17 21.22 -30.76
C ASP A 516 -38.32 21.62 -32.22
N LYS A 517 -37.50 22.57 -32.67
CA LYS A 517 -37.55 23.17 -34.02
C LYS A 517 -37.41 22.11 -35.12
N ASN A 518 -36.51 21.14 -34.94
CA ASN A 518 -36.26 20.13 -35.98
C ASN A 518 -37.46 19.21 -36.14
N ALA A 519 -38.16 18.88 -35.07
CA ALA A 519 -39.36 18.06 -35.12
C ALA A 519 -40.54 18.84 -35.73
N LEU A 520 -40.71 20.13 -35.36
CA LEU A 520 -41.74 20.99 -35.94
C LEU A 520 -41.55 21.18 -37.46
N ASP A 521 -40.33 21.45 -37.91
CA ASP A 521 -40.02 21.61 -39.33
C ASP A 521 -40.22 20.34 -40.11
N ALA A 522 -39.77 19.18 -39.57
CA ALA A 522 -40.02 17.89 -40.19
C ALA A 522 -41.55 17.61 -40.35
N MET A 523 -42.33 17.86 -39.29
CA MET A 523 -43.78 17.67 -39.35
C MET A 523 -44.49 18.60 -40.33
N ARG A 524 -44.00 19.83 -40.49
CA ARG A 524 -44.50 20.77 -41.51
C ARG A 524 -44.24 20.25 -42.92
N ILE A 525 -43.05 19.76 -43.21
CA ILE A 525 -42.66 19.16 -44.50
C ILE A 525 -43.56 17.94 -44.80
N PHE A 526 -43.75 17.05 -43.84
CA PHE A 526 -44.56 15.84 -44.03
C PHE A 526 -46.04 16.10 -44.21
N ASN A 527 -46.56 17.23 -43.75
CA ASN A 527 -47.95 17.61 -43.85
C ASN A 527 -48.20 18.59 -45.01
N ALA A 528 -47.14 19.03 -45.70
CA ALA A 528 -47.31 19.85 -46.88
C ALA A 528 -48.03 19.10 -48.03
N PRO A 529 -48.93 19.72 -48.75
CA PRO A 529 -49.56 19.08 -49.90
C PRO A 529 -48.52 18.72 -50.94
N PRO A 530 -48.71 17.58 -51.67
CA PRO A 530 -47.76 17.15 -52.69
C PRO A 530 -47.60 18.25 -53.74
N GLN A 531 -46.35 18.68 -53.95
CA GLN A 531 -46.08 19.64 -55.02
C GLN A 531 -46.42 19.02 -56.39
N PRO A 532 -47.07 19.76 -57.27
CA PRO A 532 -47.35 19.22 -58.61
C PRO A 532 -46.01 18.90 -59.31
N LYS A 533 -45.90 17.67 -59.78
CA LYS A 533 -44.75 17.25 -60.60
C LYS A 533 -44.63 18.20 -61.78
N LYS A 534 -43.57 18.98 -61.85
CA LYS A 534 -43.17 19.71 -63.04
C LYS A 534 -42.74 18.78 -64.14
#